data_36c032c53e094404aa0d0555073945ff
#
_entry.id   36c032c53e094404aa0d0555073945ff
#
_cell.length_a   1.000
_cell.length_b   1.000
_cell.length_c   1.000
_cell.angle_alpha   90.00
_cell.angle_beta   90.00
_cell.angle_gamma   90.00
#
_symmetry.space_group_name_H-M   'P 1'
#
loop_
_entity.id
_entity.type
_entity.pdbx_description
1 polymer ?
#
loop_
_entity_poly.entity_id
_entity_poly.type
_entity_poly.pdbx_seq_one_letter_code
_entity_poly.pdbx_strand_id
1 'polypeptide(L)'
;LGVAMQHISKPERSADDITRSRGGKNKQGERESQQERFERLVKFQSVAGLRRSELADLKGEDLQIRDGKMYVVVAQGKGGKEQWQYILPKDTGIVQSTFDGIKKGEHVFSDAEMRNKIDLHGMRADHAKECYDYYADRMRQDPAYREQLREELKDYFVQHHKSPTEAQQQQAYERFCQDMLKNEGVYQMRGESKKLAEEHERPTDYDRVALMAVSVLQLAHWRLDVTVINYLT
;
A
#
# COMPACT_ATOMS: atom_id res chain seq x y z
N LEU A 1 16.64 -31.79 26.34
CA LEU A 1 17.03 -30.40 26.65
C LEU A 1 16.38 -29.49 25.61
N GLY A 2 15.20 -28.91 25.93
CA GLY A 2 14.50 -27.94 25.08
C GLY A 2 15.15 -26.55 25.23
N VAL A 3 15.73 -26.06 24.19
CA VAL A 3 16.20 -24.68 24.12
C VAL A 3 14.95 -23.80 23.90
N ALA A 4 14.55 -23.06 24.92
CA ALA A 4 13.51 -22.04 24.79
C ALA A 4 14.01 -20.96 23.84
N MET A 5 13.36 -20.83 22.68
CA MET A 5 13.61 -19.71 21.78
C MET A 5 13.19 -18.42 22.48
N GLN A 6 14.16 -17.59 22.84
CA GLN A 6 13.89 -16.24 23.28
C GLN A 6 13.23 -15.46 22.14
N HIS A 7 12.01 -15.04 22.36
CA HIS A 7 11.32 -14.11 21.48
C HIS A 7 12.01 -12.75 21.61
N ILE A 8 12.96 -12.47 20.71
CA ILE A 8 13.54 -11.14 20.60
C ILE A 8 12.45 -10.28 19.98
N SER A 9 11.79 -9.46 20.79
CA SER A 9 10.91 -8.41 20.29
C SER A 9 11.75 -7.46 19.44
N LYS A 10 11.54 -7.48 18.13
CA LYS A 10 12.12 -6.44 17.27
C LYS A 10 11.52 -5.11 17.70
N PRO A 11 12.33 -4.06 17.89
CA PRO A 11 11.80 -2.74 18.19
C PRO A 11 10.79 -2.34 17.12
N GLU A 12 9.66 -1.75 17.52
CA GLU A 12 8.70 -1.17 16.61
C GLU A 12 9.43 -0.15 15.75
N ARG A 13 9.40 -0.34 14.44
CA ARG A 13 9.98 0.60 13.48
C ARG A 13 8.91 1.61 13.12
N SER A 14 9.08 2.85 13.57
CA SER A 14 8.32 3.98 13.05
C SER A 14 8.83 4.40 11.67
N ALA A 15 8.06 5.24 10.96
CA ALA A 15 8.53 5.84 9.71
C ALA A 15 9.80 6.69 9.91
N ASP A 16 9.99 7.23 11.11
CA ASP A 16 11.16 8.02 11.49
C ASP A 16 12.39 7.16 11.79
N ASP A 17 12.22 5.93 12.24
CA ASP A 17 13.30 4.95 12.42
C ASP A 17 13.82 4.37 11.09
N ILE A 18 13.01 4.47 10.04
CA ILE A 18 13.45 4.14 8.70
C ILE A 18 14.28 5.32 8.20
N THR A 19 15.55 5.35 8.53
CA THR A 19 16.50 6.30 7.95
C THR A 19 16.49 6.13 6.43
N ARG A 20 15.64 6.90 5.77
CA ARG A 20 15.46 6.93 4.32
C ARG A 20 16.70 7.51 3.61
N SER A 21 17.62 8.10 4.34
CA SER A 21 18.86 8.64 3.81
C SER A 21 19.96 7.59 3.80
N ARG A 22 19.90 6.67 2.87
CA ARG A 22 21.08 5.89 2.48
C ARG A 22 22.03 6.69 1.58
N GLY A 23 21.97 7.99 1.61
CA GLY A 23 22.80 8.85 0.79
C GLY A 23 23.23 10.11 1.51
N GLY A 24 24.53 10.34 1.63
CA GLY A 24 25.10 11.56 2.20
C GLY A 24 24.61 12.84 1.51
N LYS A 25 24.86 13.96 2.15
CA LYS A 25 24.33 15.32 1.90
C LYS A 25 24.43 15.90 0.47
N ASN A 26 24.99 15.19 -0.51
CA ASN A 26 25.28 15.73 -1.85
C ASN A 26 24.49 15.04 -2.99
N LYS A 27 23.28 14.48 -2.74
CA LYS A 27 22.64 13.58 -3.71
C LYS A 27 21.29 14.04 -4.26
N GLN A 28 20.93 15.30 -4.11
CA GLN A 28 19.67 15.78 -4.70
C GLN A 28 19.75 15.76 -6.23
N GLY A 29 20.81 16.26 -6.82
CA GLY A 29 21.00 16.22 -8.27
C GLY A 29 21.18 14.79 -8.84
N GLU A 30 21.81 13.87 -8.08
CA GLU A 30 21.85 12.45 -8.47
C GLU A 30 20.47 11.78 -8.41
N ARG A 31 19.59 12.18 -7.48
CA ARG A 31 18.22 11.69 -7.38
C ARG A 31 17.38 12.17 -8.56
N GLU A 32 17.47 13.44 -8.90
CA GLU A 32 16.77 14.04 -10.05
C GLU A 32 17.19 13.36 -11.35
N SER A 33 18.50 13.18 -11.59
CA SER A 33 19.00 12.50 -12.78
C SER A 33 18.59 11.01 -12.85
N GLN A 34 18.45 10.33 -11.70
CA GLN A 34 17.96 8.96 -11.65
C GLN A 34 16.45 8.89 -11.91
N GLN A 35 15.68 9.86 -11.42
CA GLN A 35 14.22 9.92 -11.68
C GLN A 35 13.94 10.21 -13.15
N GLU A 36 14.65 11.14 -13.78
CA GLU A 36 14.55 11.40 -15.21
C GLU A 36 14.93 10.17 -16.04
N ARG A 37 16.04 9.53 -15.71
CA ARG A 37 16.51 8.33 -16.41
C ARG A 37 15.54 7.16 -16.36
N PHE A 38 14.79 7.03 -15.26
CA PHE A 38 13.84 5.95 -15.03
C PHE A 38 12.39 6.47 -14.93
N GLU A 39 12.06 7.47 -15.73
CA GLU A 39 10.78 8.18 -15.68
C GLU A 39 9.57 7.24 -15.74
N ARG A 40 9.62 6.21 -16.60
CA ARG A 40 8.55 5.21 -16.72
C ARG A 40 8.31 4.46 -15.40
N LEU A 41 9.39 3.99 -14.77
CA LEU A 41 9.34 3.32 -13.47
C LEU A 41 8.84 4.26 -12.37
N VAL A 42 9.30 5.50 -12.36
CA VAL A 42 8.91 6.52 -11.37
C VAL A 42 7.43 6.85 -11.50
N LYS A 43 6.93 7.11 -12.71
CA LYS A 43 5.51 7.38 -12.97
C LYS A 43 4.63 6.20 -12.55
N PHE A 44 5.02 4.98 -12.89
CA PHE A 44 4.29 3.80 -12.47
C PHE A 44 4.31 3.63 -10.95
N GLN A 45 5.47 3.76 -10.32
CA GLN A 45 5.61 3.58 -8.88
C GLN A 45 4.81 4.61 -8.08
N SER A 46 4.70 5.86 -8.57
CA SER A 46 3.90 6.89 -7.89
C SER A 46 2.41 6.56 -7.84
N VAL A 47 1.89 5.79 -8.80
CA VAL A 47 0.45 5.44 -8.89
C VAL A 47 0.13 4.00 -8.48
N ALA A 48 1.12 3.10 -8.46
CA ALA A 48 0.93 1.70 -8.07
C ALA A 48 1.50 1.37 -6.69
N GLY A 49 2.53 2.09 -6.23
CA GLY A 49 3.08 1.93 -4.88
C GLY A 49 3.54 0.52 -4.52
N LEU A 50 4.06 -0.26 -5.46
CA LEU A 50 4.50 -1.64 -5.24
C LEU A 50 5.83 -1.70 -4.46
N ARG A 51 6.15 -2.86 -3.88
CA ARG A 51 7.47 -3.11 -3.32
C ARG A 51 8.49 -3.35 -4.43
N ARG A 52 9.78 -3.06 -4.19
CA ARG A 52 10.85 -3.26 -5.18
C ARG A 52 10.89 -4.68 -5.75
N SER A 53 10.71 -5.70 -4.92
CA SER A 53 10.65 -7.10 -5.38
C SER A 53 9.43 -7.38 -6.25
N GLU A 54 8.29 -6.79 -5.92
CA GLU A 54 7.04 -6.92 -6.67
C GLU A 54 7.16 -6.25 -8.06
N LEU A 55 7.83 -5.09 -8.13
CA LEU A 55 8.14 -4.44 -9.41
C LEU A 55 9.08 -5.26 -10.29
N ALA A 56 10.08 -5.92 -9.67
CA ALA A 56 11.05 -6.73 -10.40
C ALA A 56 10.41 -7.98 -11.04
N ASP A 57 9.40 -8.53 -10.37
CA ASP A 57 8.71 -9.75 -10.82
C ASP A 57 7.49 -9.47 -11.71
N LEU A 58 7.12 -8.18 -11.90
CA LEU A 58 5.91 -7.76 -12.62
C LEU A 58 6.00 -8.09 -14.11
N LYS A 59 4.94 -8.70 -14.65
CA LYS A 59 4.87 -9.18 -16.04
C LYS A 59 3.66 -8.61 -16.79
N GLY A 60 3.67 -8.75 -18.11
CA GLY A 60 2.64 -8.20 -18.98
C GLY A 60 1.21 -8.71 -18.68
N GLU A 61 1.06 -9.94 -18.19
CA GLU A 61 -0.23 -10.50 -17.78
C GLU A 61 -0.76 -10.03 -16.44
N ASP A 62 0.05 -9.31 -15.65
CA ASP A 62 -0.32 -8.90 -14.30
C ASP A 62 -1.23 -7.65 -14.28
N LEU A 63 -1.46 -7.01 -15.42
CA LEU A 63 -2.49 -5.99 -15.56
C LEU A 63 -3.84 -6.67 -15.83
N GLN A 64 -4.79 -6.47 -14.93
CA GLN A 64 -6.12 -7.06 -15.00
C GLN A 64 -7.22 -6.00 -14.92
N ILE A 65 -8.28 -6.20 -15.73
CA ILE A 65 -9.50 -5.37 -15.63
C ILE A 65 -10.64 -6.30 -15.22
N ARG A 66 -11.28 -6.02 -14.09
CA ARG A 66 -12.44 -6.74 -13.57
C ARG A 66 -13.52 -5.77 -13.16
N ASP A 67 -14.74 -5.99 -13.62
CA ASP A 67 -15.91 -5.16 -13.30
C ASP A 67 -15.66 -3.66 -13.54
N GLY A 68 -14.94 -3.34 -14.62
CA GLY A 68 -14.58 -1.97 -14.98
C GLY A 68 -13.49 -1.34 -14.10
N LYS A 69 -12.92 -2.07 -13.16
CA LYS A 69 -11.81 -1.64 -12.30
C LYS A 69 -10.49 -2.24 -12.75
N MET A 70 -9.44 -1.43 -12.68
CA MET A 70 -8.08 -1.85 -13.05
C MET A 70 -7.30 -2.30 -11.81
N TYR A 71 -6.59 -3.40 -11.95
CA TYR A 71 -5.74 -3.97 -10.90
C TYR A 71 -4.38 -4.36 -11.46
N VAL A 72 -3.36 -4.17 -10.64
CA VAL A 72 -2.06 -4.83 -10.83
C VAL A 72 -2.01 -6.03 -9.88
N VAL A 73 -1.83 -7.21 -10.46
CA VAL A 73 -1.82 -8.48 -9.71
C VAL A 73 -0.38 -8.85 -9.41
N VAL A 74 -0.06 -9.02 -8.14
CA VAL A 74 1.22 -9.53 -7.68
C VAL A 74 1.04 -10.97 -7.27
N ALA A 75 1.46 -11.91 -8.10
CA ALA A 75 1.23 -13.34 -7.90
C ALA A 75 1.91 -13.87 -6.62
N GLN A 76 3.08 -13.34 -6.26
CA GLN A 76 3.86 -13.73 -5.08
C GLN A 76 4.27 -12.51 -4.26
N GLY A 77 3.31 -11.88 -3.61
CA GLY A 77 3.57 -10.80 -2.65
C GLY A 77 4.27 -11.28 -1.38
N LYS A 78 4.47 -10.37 -0.43
CA LYS A 78 5.13 -10.69 0.85
C LYS A 78 4.45 -11.86 1.56
N GLY A 79 5.22 -12.91 1.81
CA GLY A 79 4.72 -14.16 2.43
C GLY A 79 4.03 -15.12 1.45
N GLY A 80 4.30 -14.97 0.13
CA GLY A 80 3.79 -15.86 -0.92
C GLY A 80 2.29 -15.67 -1.22
N LYS A 81 1.70 -14.55 -0.79
CA LYS A 81 0.28 -14.28 -1.00
C LYS A 81 0.06 -13.51 -2.30
N GLU A 82 -0.95 -13.91 -3.06
CA GLU A 82 -1.46 -13.12 -4.18
C GLU A 82 -2.05 -11.80 -3.65
N GLN A 83 -1.77 -10.72 -4.36
CA GLN A 83 -2.20 -9.37 -4.02
C GLN A 83 -2.80 -8.72 -5.27
N TRP A 84 -3.99 -8.14 -5.13
CA TRP A 84 -4.68 -7.38 -6.16
C TRP A 84 -4.64 -5.90 -5.79
N GLN A 85 -3.73 -5.16 -6.40
CA GLN A 85 -3.59 -3.75 -6.13
C GLN A 85 -4.52 -2.94 -7.04
N TYR A 86 -5.48 -2.27 -6.44
CA TYR A 86 -6.42 -1.42 -7.17
C TYR A 86 -5.74 -0.15 -7.68
N ILE A 87 -5.96 0.19 -8.93
CA ILE A 87 -5.48 1.44 -9.53
C ILE A 87 -6.61 2.46 -9.53
N LEU A 88 -6.34 3.64 -8.99
CA LEU A 88 -7.34 4.71 -8.95
C LEU A 88 -7.73 5.13 -10.37
N PRO A 89 -9.00 5.50 -10.62
CA PRO A 89 -9.48 5.85 -11.96
C PRO A 89 -8.67 6.95 -12.66
N LYS A 90 -8.17 7.92 -11.88
CA LYS A 90 -7.33 9.02 -12.39
C LYS A 90 -5.98 8.54 -12.93
N ASP A 91 -5.50 7.38 -12.52
CA ASP A 91 -4.14 6.87 -12.74
C ASP A 91 -4.08 5.74 -13.78
N THR A 92 -5.24 5.27 -14.25
CA THR A 92 -5.34 4.13 -15.19
C THR A 92 -4.54 4.33 -16.48
N GLY A 93 -4.50 5.55 -17.02
CA GLY A 93 -3.74 5.86 -18.23
C GLY A 93 -2.23 5.68 -18.07
N ILE A 94 -1.67 6.02 -16.89
CA ILE A 94 -0.24 5.83 -16.59
C ILE A 94 0.07 4.33 -16.55
N VAL A 95 -0.78 3.56 -15.88
CA VAL A 95 -0.58 2.11 -15.76
C VAL A 95 -0.72 1.44 -17.12
N GLN A 96 -1.76 1.74 -17.89
CA GLN A 96 -1.95 1.19 -19.25
C GLN A 96 -0.74 1.47 -20.13
N SER A 97 -0.28 2.73 -20.19
CA SER A 97 0.89 3.10 -21.01
C SER A 97 2.19 2.40 -20.57
N THR A 98 2.30 2.04 -19.28
CA THR A 98 3.45 1.29 -18.76
C THR A 98 3.45 -0.16 -19.24
N PHE A 99 2.27 -0.76 -19.40
CA PHE A 99 2.11 -2.15 -19.88
C PHE A 99 2.00 -2.27 -21.40
N ASP A 100 1.85 -1.16 -22.11
CA ASP A 100 1.67 -1.18 -23.55
C ASP A 100 2.85 -1.85 -24.27
N GLY A 101 2.53 -2.80 -25.15
CA GLY A 101 3.51 -3.58 -25.90
C GLY A 101 4.24 -4.68 -25.10
N ILE A 102 4.03 -4.83 -23.78
CA ILE A 102 4.63 -5.90 -22.97
C ILE A 102 3.82 -7.18 -23.14
N LYS A 103 4.47 -8.24 -23.62
CA LYS A 103 3.82 -9.53 -23.86
C LYS A 103 3.69 -10.34 -22.56
N LYS A 104 2.80 -11.32 -22.61
CA LYS A 104 2.68 -12.33 -21.55
C LYS A 104 4.03 -13.00 -21.28
N GLY A 105 4.42 -13.08 -20.01
CA GLY A 105 5.69 -13.65 -19.54
C GLY A 105 6.88 -12.67 -19.61
N GLU A 106 6.76 -11.54 -20.28
CA GLU A 106 7.81 -10.52 -20.31
C GLU A 106 7.72 -9.63 -19.06
N HIS A 107 8.88 -9.29 -18.48
CA HIS A 107 8.93 -8.36 -17.37
C HIS A 107 8.58 -6.94 -17.83
N VAL A 108 7.75 -6.26 -17.03
CA VAL A 108 7.38 -4.86 -17.28
C VAL A 108 8.58 -3.94 -17.14
N PHE A 109 9.45 -4.21 -16.16
CA PHE A 109 10.67 -3.45 -15.94
C PHE A 109 11.89 -4.34 -16.17
N SER A 110 12.87 -3.81 -16.89
CA SER A 110 14.14 -4.49 -17.16
C SER A 110 15.02 -4.57 -15.90
N ASP A 111 15.95 -5.52 -15.87
CA ASP A 111 16.99 -5.61 -14.84
C ASP A 111 17.77 -4.29 -14.66
N ALA A 112 18.00 -3.58 -15.76
CA ALA A 112 18.70 -2.30 -15.74
C ALA A 112 17.88 -1.22 -14.99
N GLU A 113 16.57 -1.17 -15.22
CA GLU A 113 15.65 -0.30 -14.47
C GLU A 113 15.60 -0.69 -13.00
N MET A 114 15.59 -1.98 -12.67
CA MET A 114 15.51 -2.45 -11.28
C MET A 114 16.81 -2.28 -10.48
N ARG A 115 17.96 -2.04 -11.14
CA ARG A 115 19.22 -1.66 -10.49
C ARG A 115 19.32 -0.19 -10.12
N ASN A 116 18.24 0.57 -10.26
CA ASN A 116 18.16 1.98 -9.86
C ASN A 116 18.44 2.17 -8.35
N LYS A 117 18.81 3.41 -7.98
CA LYS A 117 19.02 3.84 -6.60
C LYS A 117 17.89 4.73 -6.06
N ILE A 118 16.74 4.71 -6.73
CA ILE A 118 15.54 5.48 -6.34
C ILE A 118 14.96 4.90 -5.06
N ASP A 119 14.49 5.76 -4.18
CA ASP A 119 13.76 5.38 -2.98
C ASP A 119 12.32 4.96 -3.33
N LEU A 120 12.18 3.76 -3.90
CA LEU A 120 10.88 3.20 -4.26
C LEU A 120 9.99 2.94 -3.03
N HIS A 121 10.59 2.80 -1.85
CA HIS A 121 9.83 2.63 -0.61
C HIS A 121 9.25 3.96 -0.12
N GLY A 122 10.01 5.04 -0.20
CA GLY A 122 9.50 6.39 0.05
C GLY A 122 8.36 6.74 -0.90
N MET A 123 8.51 6.47 -2.20
CA MET A 123 7.44 6.67 -3.18
C MET A 123 6.18 5.85 -2.86
N ARG A 124 6.32 4.63 -2.31
CA ARG A 124 5.17 3.84 -1.83
C ARG A 124 4.48 4.50 -0.64
N ALA A 125 5.22 5.16 0.25
CA ALA A 125 4.62 5.93 1.34
C ALA A 125 3.88 7.18 0.82
N ASP A 126 4.48 7.88 -0.14
CA ASP A 126 3.83 9.03 -0.77
C ASP A 126 2.54 8.63 -1.50
N HIS A 127 2.57 7.51 -2.26
CA HIS A 127 1.38 6.92 -2.86
C HIS A 127 0.29 6.59 -1.83
N ALA A 128 0.67 6.01 -0.68
CA ALA A 128 -0.30 5.69 0.36
C ALA A 128 -0.97 6.95 0.95
N LYS A 129 -0.21 8.05 1.13
CA LYS A 129 -0.75 9.35 1.57
C LYS A 129 -1.73 9.91 0.54
N GLU A 130 -1.34 9.97 -0.72
CA GLU A 130 -2.20 10.45 -1.80
C GLU A 130 -3.49 9.63 -1.92
N CYS A 131 -3.41 8.32 -1.77
CA CYS A 131 -4.60 7.46 -1.77
C CYS A 131 -5.48 7.69 -0.55
N TYR A 132 -4.89 7.90 0.63
CA TYR A 132 -5.65 8.23 1.83
C TYR A 132 -6.43 9.54 1.63
N ASP A 133 -5.76 10.58 1.17
CA ASP A 133 -6.38 11.87 0.90
C ASP A 133 -7.48 11.75 -0.15
N TYR A 134 -7.25 11.00 -1.23
CA TYR A 134 -8.26 10.73 -2.26
C TYR A 134 -9.54 10.11 -1.66
N TYR A 135 -9.42 9.06 -0.84
CA TYR A 135 -10.59 8.43 -0.24
C TYR A 135 -11.28 9.32 0.80
N ALA A 136 -10.50 9.96 1.66
CA ALA A 136 -11.03 10.84 2.70
C ALA A 136 -11.75 12.06 2.10
N ASP A 137 -11.17 12.70 1.10
CA ASP A 137 -11.76 13.87 0.42
C ASP A 137 -13.04 13.50 -0.31
N ARG A 138 -13.03 12.39 -1.01
CA ARG A 138 -14.21 11.92 -1.74
C ARG A 138 -15.37 11.59 -0.81
N MET A 139 -15.11 10.99 0.35
CA MET A 139 -16.14 10.73 1.37
C MET A 139 -16.66 12.02 2.02
N ARG A 140 -15.83 13.07 2.10
CA ARG A 140 -16.27 14.40 2.59
C ARG A 140 -17.17 15.10 1.58
N GLN A 141 -16.87 14.96 0.29
CA GLN A 141 -17.62 15.57 -0.79
C GLN A 141 -18.92 14.83 -1.11
N ASP A 142 -18.91 13.51 -0.98
CA ASP A 142 -20.05 12.63 -1.22
C ASP A 142 -20.22 11.62 -0.09
N PRO A 143 -21.14 11.89 0.86
CA PRO A 143 -21.42 10.96 1.96
C PRO A 143 -21.90 9.56 1.51
N ALA A 144 -22.56 9.45 0.35
CA ALA A 144 -22.99 8.16 -0.19
C ALA A 144 -21.79 7.30 -0.61
N TYR A 145 -20.68 7.92 -1.02
CA TYR A 145 -19.46 7.22 -1.37
C TYR A 145 -18.87 6.43 -0.20
N ARG A 146 -19.05 6.89 1.03
CA ARG A 146 -18.60 6.15 2.23
C ARG A 146 -19.23 4.76 2.31
N GLU A 147 -20.53 4.66 2.08
CA GLU A 147 -21.21 3.38 2.13
C GLU A 147 -20.83 2.51 0.92
N GLN A 148 -20.76 3.11 -0.25
CA GLN A 148 -20.27 2.41 -1.45
C GLN A 148 -18.88 1.83 -1.21
N LEU A 149 -17.93 2.60 -0.66
CA LEU A 149 -16.58 2.14 -0.38
C LEU A 149 -16.55 1.01 0.67
N ARG A 150 -17.43 1.06 1.67
CA ARG A 150 -17.58 -0.05 2.63
C ARG A 150 -18.01 -1.34 1.96
N GLU A 151 -19.02 -1.29 1.09
CA GLU A 151 -19.45 -2.48 0.35
C GLU A 151 -18.34 -3.00 -0.58
N GLU A 152 -17.66 -2.12 -1.29
CA GLU A 152 -16.50 -2.50 -2.12
C GLU A 152 -15.40 -3.20 -1.31
N LEU A 153 -15.12 -2.73 -0.10
CA LEU A 153 -14.14 -3.34 0.79
C LEU A 153 -14.60 -4.71 1.31
N LYS A 154 -15.88 -4.89 1.60
CA LYS A 154 -16.46 -6.18 1.99
C LYS A 154 -16.38 -7.20 0.85
N ASP A 155 -16.74 -6.79 -0.37
CA ASP A 155 -16.64 -7.63 -1.56
C ASP A 155 -15.20 -8.04 -1.83
N TYR A 156 -14.28 -7.08 -1.74
CA TYR A 156 -12.86 -7.36 -1.89
C TYR A 156 -12.34 -8.33 -0.82
N PHE A 157 -12.79 -8.19 0.44
CA PHE A 157 -12.45 -9.13 1.50
C PHE A 157 -12.91 -10.55 1.15
N VAL A 158 -14.16 -10.72 0.75
CA VAL A 158 -14.71 -12.04 0.40
C VAL A 158 -13.93 -12.69 -0.75
N GLN A 159 -13.51 -11.91 -1.74
CA GLN A 159 -12.79 -12.42 -2.90
C GLN A 159 -11.33 -12.77 -2.61
N HIS A 160 -10.65 -11.98 -1.78
CA HIS A 160 -9.18 -12.04 -1.67
C HIS A 160 -8.65 -12.45 -0.29
N HIS A 161 -9.44 -12.37 0.77
CA HIS A 161 -9.03 -12.84 2.09
C HIS A 161 -9.38 -14.31 2.26
N LYS A 162 -8.38 -15.13 2.61
CA LYS A 162 -8.58 -16.57 2.83
C LYS A 162 -8.10 -16.96 4.23
N SER A 163 -8.93 -17.68 4.94
CA SER A 163 -8.61 -18.30 6.22
C SER A 163 -8.65 -19.83 6.08
N PRO A 164 -7.96 -20.58 6.96
CA PRO A 164 -7.87 -22.04 6.86
C PRO A 164 -9.21 -22.78 6.98
N THR A 165 -10.16 -22.22 7.71
CA THR A 165 -11.49 -22.80 7.90
C THR A 165 -12.60 -21.75 7.66
N GLU A 166 -13.81 -22.23 7.32
CA GLU A 166 -14.98 -21.37 7.13
C GLU A 166 -15.32 -20.56 8.40
N ALA A 167 -15.23 -21.18 9.58
CA ALA A 167 -15.48 -20.49 10.84
C ALA A 167 -14.48 -19.35 11.09
N GLN A 168 -13.19 -19.56 10.77
CA GLN A 168 -12.17 -18.50 10.86
C GLN A 168 -12.39 -17.43 9.80
N GLN A 169 -12.82 -17.79 8.60
CA GLN A 169 -13.16 -16.85 7.54
C GLN A 169 -14.31 -15.94 7.96
N GLN A 170 -15.39 -16.54 8.50
CA GLN A 170 -16.54 -15.79 8.99
C GLN A 170 -16.15 -14.85 10.15
N GLN A 171 -15.38 -15.34 11.12
CA GLN A 171 -14.90 -14.51 12.23
C GLN A 171 -13.99 -13.35 11.74
N ALA A 172 -13.12 -13.60 10.77
CA ALA A 172 -12.27 -12.58 10.18
C ALA A 172 -13.10 -11.52 9.45
N TYR A 173 -14.12 -11.93 8.70
CA TYR A 173 -15.03 -11.03 8.01
C TYR A 173 -15.82 -10.14 8.99
N GLU A 174 -16.37 -10.72 10.04
CA GLU A 174 -17.10 -9.95 11.07
C GLU A 174 -16.19 -8.90 11.74
N ARG A 175 -14.96 -9.28 12.10
CA ARG A 175 -13.97 -8.35 12.66
C ARG A 175 -13.63 -7.23 11.69
N PHE A 176 -13.45 -7.56 10.41
CA PHE A 176 -13.18 -6.58 9.35
C PHE A 176 -14.31 -5.57 9.23
N CYS A 177 -15.56 -6.02 9.19
CA CYS A 177 -16.73 -5.14 9.16
C CYS A 177 -16.85 -4.26 10.40
N GLN A 178 -16.66 -4.85 11.60
CA GLN A 178 -16.69 -4.11 12.86
C GLN A 178 -15.56 -3.08 12.96
N ASP A 179 -14.38 -3.40 12.45
CA ASP A 179 -13.24 -2.49 12.53
C ASP A 179 -13.45 -1.20 11.73
N MET A 180 -14.20 -1.25 10.63
CA MET A 180 -14.58 -0.05 9.88
C MET A 180 -15.51 0.89 10.67
N LEU A 181 -16.30 0.36 11.61
CA LEU A 181 -17.31 1.09 12.40
C LEU A 181 -16.79 1.51 13.79
N LYS A 182 -15.69 0.95 14.21
CA LYS A 182 -15.15 1.15 15.56
C LYS A 182 -14.81 2.63 15.82
N ASN A 183 -15.12 3.10 17.04
CA ASN A 183 -14.91 4.49 17.46
C ASN A 183 -15.51 5.49 16.48
N GLU A 184 -16.77 5.27 16.09
CA GLU A 184 -17.51 6.15 15.16
C GLU A 184 -16.77 6.38 13.82
N GLY A 185 -15.98 5.38 13.39
CA GLY A 185 -15.22 5.45 12.14
C GLY A 185 -13.87 6.18 12.25
N VAL A 186 -13.39 6.47 13.46
CA VAL A 186 -12.10 7.13 13.68
C VAL A 186 -11.05 6.12 14.18
N TYR A 187 -9.90 6.11 13.52
CA TYR A 187 -8.70 5.44 14.01
C TYR A 187 -7.84 6.45 14.77
N GLN A 188 -7.56 6.17 16.02
CA GLN A 188 -6.72 7.03 16.87
C GLN A 188 -5.38 6.34 17.13
N MET A 189 -4.29 7.05 16.88
CA MET A 189 -2.95 6.60 17.25
C MET A 189 -2.82 6.51 18.78
N ARG A 190 -1.91 5.67 19.26
CA ARG A 190 -1.69 5.45 20.70
C ARG A 190 -0.20 5.32 21.01
N GLY A 191 0.12 5.46 22.31
CA GLY A 191 1.47 5.24 22.82
C GLY A 191 2.52 6.17 22.20
N GLU A 192 3.72 5.65 22.03
CA GLU A 192 4.86 6.41 21.52
C GLU A 192 4.66 6.93 20.08
N SER A 193 3.98 6.15 19.22
CA SER A 193 3.69 6.60 17.86
C SER A 193 2.81 7.85 17.82
N LYS A 194 1.86 7.98 18.77
CA LYS A 194 1.04 9.20 18.90
C LYS A 194 1.90 10.38 19.31
N LYS A 195 2.73 10.23 20.36
CA LYS A 195 3.62 11.29 20.85
C LYS A 195 4.55 11.77 19.73
N LEU A 196 5.15 10.84 18.99
CA LEU A 196 6.04 11.17 17.89
C LEU A 196 5.32 11.91 16.76
N ALA A 197 4.08 11.53 16.45
CA ALA A 197 3.26 12.27 15.49
C ALA A 197 2.96 13.70 15.97
N GLU A 198 2.61 13.87 17.24
CA GLU A 198 2.38 15.17 17.87
C GLU A 198 3.64 16.05 17.86
N GLU A 199 4.82 15.49 18.20
CA GLU A 199 6.11 16.17 18.15
C GLU A 199 6.48 16.67 16.75
N HIS A 200 6.04 15.95 15.73
CA HIS A 200 6.26 16.30 14.32
C HIS A 200 5.08 17.02 13.66
N GLU A 201 4.11 17.49 14.44
CA GLU A 201 2.90 18.18 13.96
C GLU A 201 2.13 17.39 12.89
N ARG A 202 2.10 16.05 13.04
CA ARG A 202 1.40 15.14 12.13
C ARG A 202 0.04 14.72 12.68
N PRO A 203 -0.93 14.33 11.81
CA PRO A 203 -2.22 13.83 12.25
C PRO A 203 -2.08 12.62 13.18
N THR A 204 -2.91 12.57 14.22
CA THR A 204 -3.02 11.43 15.15
C THR A 204 -4.30 10.63 14.98
N ASP A 205 -5.25 11.20 14.24
CA ASP A 205 -6.56 10.63 13.96
C ASP A 205 -6.76 10.47 12.46
N TYR A 206 -7.33 9.34 12.06
CA TYR A 206 -7.54 8.99 10.65
C TYR A 206 -8.96 8.42 10.46
N ASP A 207 -9.57 8.68 9.31
CA ASP A 207 -10.81 8.02 8.92
C ASP A 207 -10.56 6.52 8.69
N ARG A 208 -11.32 5.67 9.39
CA ARG A 208 -11.10 4.20 9.34
C ARG A 208 -11.42 3.60 7.99
N VAL A 209 -12.42 4.10 7.30
CA VAL A 209 -12.81 3.54 5.99
C VAL A 209 -11.75 3.91 4.95
N ALA A 210 -11.29 5.17 4.92
CA ALA A 210 -10.19 5.59 4.06
C ALA A 210 -8.90 4.82 4.37
N LEU A 211 -8.57 4.68 5.66
CA LEU A 211 -7.40 3.94 6.12
C LEU A 211 -7.48 2.46 5.73
N MET A 212 -8.67 1.85 5.85
CA MET A 212 -8.91 0.47 5.43
C MET A 212 -8.73 0.31 3.92
N ALA A 213 -9.26 1.26 3.13
CA ALA A 213 -9.08 1.24 1.68
C ALA A 213 -7.60 1.29 1.28
N VAL A 214 -6.82 2.18 1.90
CA VAL A 214 -5.37 2.23 1.65
C VAL A 214 -4.69 0.92 2.08
N SER A 215 -5.00 0.44 3.29
CA SER A 215 -4.38 -0.77 3.84
C SER A 215 -4.62 -2.00 2.97
N VAL A 216 -5.83 -2.15 2.45
CA VAL A 216 -6.30 -3.33 1.72
C VAL A 216 -6.06 -3.21 0.22
N LEU A 217 -6.57 -2.14 -0.39
CA LEU A 217 -6.60 -1.98 -1.85
C LEU A 217 -5.26 -1.47 -2.40
N GLN A 218 -4.48 -0.70 -1.59
CA GLN A 218 -3.28 -0.01 -2.07
C GLN A 218 -1.98 -0.61 -1.51
N LEU A 219 -2.02 -1.26 -0.36
CA LEU A 219 -0.81 -1.77 0.29
C LEU A 219 -0.85 -3.27 0.57
N ALA A 220 -2.01 -3.92 0.46
CA ALA A 220 -2.25 -5.33 0.79
C ALA A 220 -1.70 -5.75 2.17
N HIS A 221 -1.78 -4.85 3.16
CA HIS A 221 -1.29 -5.09 4.51
C HIS A 221 -2.35 -5.73 5.42
N TRP A 222 -3.62 -5.41 5.22
CA TRP A 222 -4.74 -5.81 6.08
C TRP A 222 -4.58 -5.38 7.55
N ARG A 223 -3.73 -4.36 7.81
CA ARG A 223 -3.40 -3.87 9.16
C ARG A 223 -3.33 -2.35 9.17
N LEU A 224 -4.26 -1.72 9.87
CA LEU A 224 -4.36 -0.26 9.95
C LEU A 224 -3.17 0.37 10.68
N ASP A 225 -2.72 -0.25 11.79
CA ASP A 225 -1.58 0.20 12.57
C ASP A 225 -0.29 0.28 11.72
N VAL A 226 -0.03 -0.77 10.94
CA VAL A 226 1.12 -0.81 10.02
C VAL A 226 1.02 0.28 8.95
N THR A 227 -0.19 0.49 8.43
CA THR A 227 -0.42 1.52 7.40
C THR A 227 -0.14 2.91 7.96
N VAL A 228 -0.67 3.25 9.12
CA VAL A 228 -0.44 4.55 9.74
C VAL A 228 1.05 4.74 10.04
N ILE A 229 1.65 3.84 10.85
CA ILE A 229 3.00 4.02 11.39
C ILE A 229 4.08 4.05 10.30
N ASN A 230 3.91 3.28 9.21
CA ASN A 230 4.98 3.13 8.22
C ASN A 230 4.76 3.90 6.92
N TYR A 231 3.56 4.43 6.68
CA TYR A 231 3.22 5.03 5.40
C TYR A 231 2.53 6.39 5.49
N LEU A 232 1.79 6.70 6.58
CA LEU A 232 1.05 7.95 6.69
C LEU A 232 1.69 8.95 7.66
N THR A 233 2.61 8.51 8.51
CA THR A 233 3.34 9.38 9.46
C THR A 233 4.68 9.85 8.95
#